data_8606398574085bfbaec5a9278cda138d
#
_entry.id   8606398574085bfbaec5a9278cda138d
#
_cell.length_a   1.000
_cell.length_b   1.000
_cell.length_c   1.000
_cell.angle_alpha   90.00
_cell.angle_beta   90.00
_cell.angle_gamma   90.00
#
_symmetry.space_group_name_H-M   'P 1'
#
loop_
_entity.id
_entity.type
_entity.pdbx_description
1 polymer ?
#
loop_
_entity_poly.entity_id
_entity_poly.type
_entity_poly.pdbx_seq_one_letter_code
_entity_poly.pdbx_strand_id
1 'polypeptide(L)'
;MDDNKKAMRKLKLHVAISIDGCIAGPNNEMDWIDFTWNDKLREYEDRLHEPVDTIILGRKMTNEFISYWSNVMNKPEDPEHSFAKKMIETPKIVFTKTLNKSEWPNTEIATGDLKDEIIKLKSQEGGDIIVYRGASFDSSLIKENLIDEFYLFINPVAIGNGRTIFKDLKEIRKFNLIESIAFDSGTVLLHYEVKKN
;
A
#
# COMPACT_ATOMS: atom_id res chain seq x y z
N MET A 1 20.43 -18.76 -26.41
CA MET A 1 20.11 -19.11 -24.99
C MET A 1 19.24 -17.97 -24.50
N ASP A 2 17.92 -18.17 -24.59
CA ASP A 2 16.95 -17.17 -24.15
C ASP A 2 16.91 -17.19 -22.62
N ASP A 3 17.55 -16.21 -22.00
CA ASP A 3 17.31 -15.86 -20.60
C ASP A 3 15.92 -15.21 -20.50
N ASN A 4 14.88 -15.99 -20.67
CA ASN A 4 13.52 -15.59 -20.32
C ASN A 4 13.38 -15.60 -18.81
N LYS A 5 14.12 -14.72 -18.13
CA LYS A 5 14.02 -14.49 -16.70
C LYS A 5 12.69 -13.77 -16.49
N LYS A 6 11.63 -14.56 -16.25
CA LYS A 6 10.28 -14.05 -15.97
C LYS A 6 10.39 -12.94 -14.96
N ALA A 7 9.90 -11.76 -15.28
CA ALA A 7 9.89 -10.64 -14.34
C ALA A 7 9.08 -11.04 -13.11
N MET A 8 9.69 -10.94 -11.92
CA MET A 8 8.97 -11.18 -10.67
C MET A 8 7.94 -10.07 -10.48
N ARG A 9 6.80 -10.41 -9.89
CA ARG A 9 5.77 -9.45 -9.46
C ARG A 9 6.38 -8.44 -8.51
N LYS A 10 6.09 -7.15 -8.70
CA LYS A 10 6.56 -6.10 -7.80
C LYS A 10 5.60 -5.95 -6.61
N LEU A 11 6.16 -5.70 -5.44
CA LEU A 11 5.40 -5.27 -4.27
C LEU A 11 5.49 -3.76 -4.14
N LYS A 12 4.36 -3.09 -4.30
CA LYS A 12 4.20 -1.64 -4.22
C LYS A 12 3.64 -1.26 -2.85
N LEU A 13 4.25 -0.28 -2.19
CA LEU A 13 3.70 0.34 -0.98
C LEU A 13 3.00 1.64 -1.35
N HIS A 14 1.71 1.72 -1.10
CA HIS A 14 0.89 2.93 -1.26
C HIS A 14 0.51 3.49 0.10
N VAL A 15 1.01 4.68 0.45
CA VAL A 15 0.81 5.25 1.76
C VAL A 15 0.75 6.78 1.75
N ALA A 16 -0.25 7.33 2.47
CA ALA A 16 -0.27 8.74 2.83
C ALA A 16 0.67 8.96 4.03
N ILE A 17 1.48 10.01 3.96
CA ILE A 17 2.50 10.31 4.96
C ILE A 17 2.56 11.83 5.20
N SER A 18 2.81 12.25 6.43
CA SER A 18 3.04 13.64 6.77
C SER A 18 4.42 14.13 6.33
N ILE A 19 4.67 15.44 6.31
CA ILE A 19 5.98 16.03 5.98
C ILE A 19 7.09 15.48 6.90
N ASP A 20 6.77 15.19 8.15
CA ASP A 20 7.70 14.66 9.15
C ASP A 20 7.73 13.13 9.23
N GLY A 21 7.17 12.44 8.22
CA GLY A 21 7.31 10.99 8.02
C GLY A 21 6.37 10.11 8.83
N CYS A 22 5.27 10.65 9.34
CA CYS A 22 4.27 9.88 10.06
C CYS A 22 3.12 9.45 9.15
N ILE A 23 2.61 8.24 9.33
CA ILE A 23 1.45 7.70 8.61
C ILE A 23 0.17 7.71 9.45
N ALA A 24 0.28 7.98 10.73
CA ALA A 24 -0.84 8.14 11.66
C ALA A 24 -0.38 8.94 12.88
N GLY A 25 -1.31 9.54 13.58
CA GLY A 25 -1.08 10.12 14.91
C GLY A 25 -0.74 9.07 15.98
N PRO A 26 -0.43 9.47 17.23
CA PRO A 26 -0.04 8.56 18.31
C PRO A 26 -1.13 7.53 18.66
N ASN A 27 -2.41 7.89 18.52
CA ASN A 27 -3.56 7.01 18.78
C ASN A 27 -4.17 6.45 17.49
N ASN A 28 -3.43 6.45 16.36
CA ASN A 28 -3.83 6.07 15.01
C ASN A 28 -4.78 7.06 14.31
N GLU A 29 -4.79 8.31 14.69
CA GLU A 29 -5.56 9.35 14.00
C GLU A 29 -5.07 9.49 12.55
N MET A 30 -6.02 9.60 11.61
CA MET A 30 -5.77 9.76 10.17
C MET A 30 -6.67 10.81 9.53
N ASP A 31 -7.38 11.60 10.32
CA ASP A 31 -8.27 12.69 9.91
C ASP A 31 -7.56 13.89 9.26
N TRP A 32 -6.24 13.88 9.32
CA TRP A 32 -5.36 14.86 8.66
C TRP A 32 -5.07 14.54 7.18
N ILE A 33 -5.46 13.36 6.70
CA ILE A 33 -5.21 12.94 5.32
C ILE A 33 -6.25 13.62 4.43
N ASP A 34 -5.77 14.41 3.48
CA ASP A 34 -6.58 15.00 2.43
C ASP A 34 -6.30 14.31 1.10
N PHE A 35 -7.23 13.48 0.66
CA PHE A 35 -7.29 12.96 -0.69
C PHE A 35 -8.44 13.66 -1.42
N THR A 36 -8.23 14.91 -1.84
CA THR A 36 -9.19 15.54 -2.76
C THR A 36 -9.20 14.77 -4.07
N TRP A 37 -10.25 13.98 -4.28
CA TRP A 37 -10.43 13.11 -5.43
C TRP A 37 -10.77 13.93 -6.68
N ASN A 38 -9.74 14.43 -7.35
CA ASN A 38 -9.84 15.13 -8.62
C ASN A 38 -9.39 14.25 -9.79
N ASP A 39 -9.59 14.72 -11.03
CA ASP A 39 -9.26 13.93 -12.23
C ASP A 39 -7.78 13.54 -12.28
N LYS A 40 -6.88 14.42 -11.88
CA LYS A 40 -5.43 14.15 -11.86
C LYS A 40 -5.04 13.03 -10.90
N LEU A 41 -5.63 13.03 -9.70
CA LEU A 41 -5.39 11.96 -8.72
C LEU A 41 -6.02 10.64 -9.21
N ARG A 42 -7.24 10.71 -9.77
CA ARG A 42 -7.93 9.54 -10.33
C ARG A 42 -7.13 8.88 -11.45
N GLU A 43 -6.68 9.65 -12.43
CA GLU A 43 -5.85 9.15 -13.52
C GLU A 43 -4.56 8.49 -13.00
N TYR A 44 -3.97 9.07 -11.96
CA TYR A 44 -2.78 8.51 -11.34
C TYR A 44 -3.08 7.17 -10.66
N GLU A 45 -4.12 7.11 -9.84
CA GLU A 45 -4.54 5.90 -9.12
C GLU A 45 -4.92 4.78 -10.11
N ASP A 46 -5.64 5.11 -11.18
CA ASP A 46 -5.98 4.13 -12.24
C ASP A 46 -4.72 3.55 -12.87
N ARG A 47 -3.74 4.38 -13.24
CA ARG A 47 -2.45 3.96 -13.81
C ARG A 47 -1.64 3.11 -12.85
N LEU A 48 -1.58 3.50 -11.57
CA LEU A 48 -0.87 2.75 -10.53
C LEU A 48 -1.45 1.34 -10.34
N HIS A 49 -2.77 1.24 -10.40
CA HIS A 49 -3.50 0.00 -10.13
C HIS A 49 -3.77 -0.85 -11.38
N GLU A 50 -3.49 -0.36 -12.58
CA GLU A 50 -3.69 -1.12 -13.82
C GLU A 50 -2.98 -2.48 -13.80
N PRO A 51 -1.69 -2.59 -13.42
CA PRO A 51 -0.99 -3.86 -13.36
C PRO A 51 -1.23 -4.64 -12.06
N VAL A 52 -2.00 -4.13 -11.10
CA VAL A 52 -2.20 -4.75 -9.79
C VAL A 52 -3.32 -5.76 -9.83
N ASP A 53 -3.04 -6.98 -9.40
CA ASP A 53 -4.02 -8.06 -9.26
C ASP A 53 -4.18 -8.62 -7.84
N THR A 54 -3.37 -8.16 -6.90
CA THR A 54 -3.38 -8.67 -5.52
C THR A 54 -3.14 -7.54 -4.52
N ILE A 55 -4.00 -7.45 -3.51
CA ILE A 55 -3.82 -6.54 -2.37
C ILE A 55 -3.35 -7.34 -1.17
N ILE A 56 -2.33 -6.90 -0.45
CA ILE A 56 -1.95 -7.49 0.82
C ILE A 56 -2.24 -6.54 1.98
N LEU A 57 -2.72 -7.07 3.08
CA LEU A 57 -3.13 -6.30 4.26
C LEU A 57 -2.64 -6.94 5.54
N GLY A 58 -2.28 -6.12 6.53
CA GLY A 58 -2.13 -6.56 7.90
C GLY A 58 -3.52 -6.68 8.57
N ARG A 59 -3.74 -7.73 9.37
CA ARG A 59 -5.04 -8.02 10.00
C ARG A 59 -5.73 -6.80 10.64
N LYS A 60 -4.98 -5.94 11.34
CA LYS A 60 -5.57 -4.81 12.06
C LYS A 60 -6.23 -3.77 11.16
N MET A 61 -5.76 -3.66 9.92
CA MET A 61 -6.29 -2.71 8.92
C MET A 61 -7.44 -3.28 8.09
N THR A 62 -7.58 -4.61 8.05
CA THR A 62 -8.47 -5.28 7.09
C THR A 62 -9.94 -4.88 7.26
N ASN A 63 -10.45 -4.84 8.50
CA ASN A 63 -11.84 -4.44 8.74
C ASN A 63 -12.12 -3.00 8.30
N GLU A 64 -11.22 -2.08 8.64
CA GLU A 64 -11.36 -0.67 8.28
C GLU A 64 -11.30 -0.49 6.77
N PHE A 65 -10.31 -1.12 6.10
CA PHE A 65 -10.16 -1.08 4.66
C PHE A 65 -11.40 -1.60 3.92
N ILE A 66 -11.88 -2.79 4.29
CA ILE A 66 -13.04 -3.40 3.61
C ILE A 66 -14.32 -2.62 3.91
N SER A 67 -14.52 -2.18 5.15
CA SER A 67 -15.72 -1.38 5.51
C SER A 67 -15.75 -0.05 4.78
N TYR A 68 -14.63 0.65 4.70
CA TYR A 68 -14.54 1.92 3.98
C TYR A 68 -14.92 1.74 2.50
N TRP A 69 -14.22 0.86 1.80
CA TRP A 69 -14.45 0.66 0.36
C TRP A 69 -15.83 0.06 0.05
N SER A 70 -16.37 -0.80 0.93
CA SER A 70 -17.75 -1.29 0.78
C SER A 70 -18.76 -0.16 0.92
N ASN A 71 -18.57 0.77 1.85
CA ASN A 71 -19.44 1.92 2.03
C ASN A 71 -19.40 2.86 0.83
N VAL A 72 -18.22 3.11 0.25
CA VAL A 72 -18.08 3.92 -0.97
C VAL A 72 -18.70 3.21 -2.16
N MET A 73 -18.47 1.90 -2.33
CA MET A 73 -19.05 1.09 -3.41
C MET A 73 -20.60 1.08 -3.39
N ASN A 74 -21.20 1.22 -2.23
CA ASN A 74 -22.66 1.28 -2.10
C ASN A 74 -23.27 2.66 -2.44
N LYS A 75 -22.45 3.62 -2.89
CA LYS A 75 -22.85 4.97 -3.28
C LYS A 75 -22.48 5.21 -4.74
N PRO A 76 -23.36 4.90 -5.71
CA PRO A 76 -23.05 5.04 -7.14
C PRO A 76 -22.66 6.46 -7.59
N GLU A 77 -23.11 7.48 -6.84
CA GLU A 77 -22.80 8.90 -7.06
C GLU A 77 -21.44 9.34 -6.48
N ASP A 78 -20.82 8.50 -5.67
CA ASP A 78 -19.53 8.82 -5.06
C ASP A 78 -18.42 8.87 -6.14
N PRO A 79 -17.60 9.92 -6.20
CA PRO A 79 -16.53 10.05 -7.20
C PRO A 79 -15.51 8.90 -7.13
N GLU A 80 -15.37 8.24 -5.99
CA GLU A 80 -14.50 7.08 -5.78
C GLU A 80 -15.19 5.73 -6.06
N HIS A 81 -16.45 5.71 -6.49
CA HIS A 81 -17.25 4.49 -6.64
C HIS A 81 -16.56 3.41 -7.51
N SER A 82 -16.06 3.77 -8.69
CA SER A 82 -15.38 2.83 -9.60
C SER A 82 -14.09 2.30 -9.00
N PHE A 83 -13.34 3.14 -8.30
CA PHE A 83 -12.13 2.74 -7.59
C PHE A 83 -12.47 1.82 -6.40
N ALA A 84 -13.51 2.13 -5.63
CA ALA A 84 -14.00 1.29 -4.54
C ALA A 84 -14.38 -0.11 -5.00
N LYS A 85 -15.06 -0.22 -6.16
CA LYS A 85 -15.36 -1.51 -6.78
C LYS A 85 -14.10 -2.32 -7.04
N LYS A 86 -13.06 -1.70 -7.63
CA LYS A 86 -11.75 -2.32 -7.85
C LYS A 86 -11.13 -2.79 -6.53
N MET A 87 -11.17 -1.97 -5.46
CA MET A 87 -10.63 -2.33 -4.15
C MET A 87 -11.33 -3.53 -3.53
N ILE A 88 -12.64 -3.69 -3.72
CA ILE A 88 -13.41 -4.81 -3.19
C ILE A 88 -13.26 -6.07 -4.05
N GLU A 89 -13.25 -5.95 -5.37
CA GLU A 89 -13.17 -7.09 -6.30
C GLU A 89 -11.76 -7.69 -6.40
N THR A 90 -10.70 -6.88 -6.24
CA THR A 90 -9.32 -7.39 -6.29
C THR A 90 -9.07 -8.41 -5.17
N PRO A 91 -8.49 -9.60 -5.47
CA PRO A 91 -8.10 -10.59 -4.48
C PRO A 91 -7.21 -10.01 -3.38
N LYS A 92 -7.47 -10.43 -2.14
CA LYS A 92 -6.73 -9.95 -0.96
C LYS A 92 -6.07 -11.09 -0.22
N ILE A 93 -4.89 -10.82 0.34
CA ILE A 93 -4.20 -11.72 1.26
C ILE A 93 -3.96 -10.99 2.58
N VAL A 94 -4.52 -11.52 3.66
CA VAL A 94 -4.40 -10.94 5.00
C VAL A 94 -3.35 -11.72 5.81
N PHE A 95 -2.32 -11.01 6.20
CA PHE A 95 -1.27 -11.55 7.06
C PHE A 95 -1.68 -11.50 8.53
N THR A 96 -1.74 -12.66 9.17
CA THR A 96 -2.21 -12.80 10.56
C THR A 96 -1.56 -14.00 11.25
N LYS A 97 -1.41 -13.91 12.56
CA LYS A 97 -0.98 -15.03 13.43
C LYS A 97 -2.14 -15.58 14.29
N THR A 98 -3.35 -15.02 14.14
CA THR A 98 -4.48 -15.31 15.04
C THR A 98 -5.73 -15.82 14.37
N LEU A 99 -5.82 -15.71 13.04
CA LEU A 99 -6.96 -16.19 12.27
C LEU A 99 -6.54 -17.39 11.41
N ASN A 100 -7.39 -18.40 11.37
CA ASN A 100 -7.21 -19.59 10.54
C ASN A 100 -8.11 -19.59 9.29
N LYS A 101 -9.10 -18.68 9.25
CA LYS A 101 -10.06 -18.58 8.16
C LYS A 101 -10.41 -17.11 7.94
N SER A 102 -10.59 -16.73 6.68
CA SER A 102 -11.06 -15.40 6.31
C SER A 102 -12.54 -15.23 6.61
N GLU A 103 -12.90 -14.05 7.11
CA GLU A 103 -14.27 -13.59 7.30
C GLU A 103 -14.66 -12.57 6.20
N TRP A 104 -13.75 -12.21 5.30
CA TRP A 104 -13.93 -11.18 4.29
C TRP A 104 -14.07 -11.77 2.89
N PRO A 105 -14.84 -11.12 1.99
CA PRO A 105 -14.98 -11.55 0.60
C PRO A 105 -13.64 -11.43 -0.15
N ASN A 106 -13.41 -12.31 -1.11
CA ASN A 106 -12.22 -12.35 -1.96
C ASN A 106 -10.89 -12.24 -1.17
N THR A 107 -10.82 -12.90 -0.01
CA THR A 107 -9.69 -12.74 0.91
C THR A 107 -9.19 -14.09 1.40
N GLU A 108 -7.90 -14.32 1.23
CA GLU A 108 -7.16 -15.45 1.79
C GLU A 108 -6.38 -15.05 3.02
N ILE A 109 -6.01 -16.03 3.83
CA ILE A 109 -5.21 -15.85 5.06
C ILE A 109 -3.81 -16.41 4.85
N ALA A 110 -2.79 -15.59 5.12
CA ALA A 110 -1.40 -16.01 5.21
C ALA A 110 -0.95 -16.04 6.68
N THR A 111 -0.55 -17.22 7.17
CA THR A 111 -0.11 -17.45 8.55
C THR A 111 1.36 -17.81 8.67
N GLY A 112 2.03 -18.07 7.55
CA GLY A 112 3.43 -18.44 7.46
C GLY A 112 4.40 -17.31 7.87
N ASP A 113 5.69 -17.54 7.65
CA ASP A 113 6.69 -16.49 7.79
C ASP A 113 6.46 -15.40 6.75
N LEU A 114 6.56 -14.13 7.17
CA LEU A 114 6.26 -12.97 6.31
C LEU A 114 7.12 -12.96 5.04
N LYS A 115 8.42 -13.22 5.20
CA LYS A 115 9.38 -13.17 4.10
C LYS A 115 9.13 -14.28 3.10
N ASP A 116 8.92 -15.49 3.60
CA ASP A 116 8.69 -16.66 2.76
C ASP A 116 7.38 -16.54 1.97
N GLU A 117 6.30 -16.08 2.62
CA GLU A 117 5.01 -15.86 1.97
C GLU A 117 5.09 -14.78 0.87
N ILE A 118 5.77 -13.65 1.13
CA ILE A 118 5.94 -12.59 0.12
C ILE A 118 6.82 -13.06 -1.04
N ILE A 119 7.92 -13.76 -0.78
CA ILE A 119 8.79 -14.31 -1.85
C ILE A 119 8.01 -15.30 -2.71
N LYS A 120 7.25 -16.20 -2.08
CA LYS A 120 6.38 -17.15 -2.77
C LYS A 120 5.34 -16.43 -3.65
N LEU A 121 4.68 -15.40 -3.10
CA LEU A 121 3.69 -14.62 -3.82
C LEU A 121 4.31 -13.88 -5.02
N LYS A 122 5.48 -13.28 -4.86
CA LYS A 122 6.20 -12.57 -5.94
C LYS A 122 6.71 -13.53 -7.04
N SER A 123 6.91 -14.80 -6.73
CA SER A 123 7.36 -15.82 -7.70
C SER A 123 6.23 -16.43 -8.55
N GLN A 124 4.98 -16.19 -8.19
CA GLN A 124 3.82 -16.64 -8.95
C GLN A 124 3.64 -15.88 -10.27
N GLU A 125 2.84 -16.42 -11.16
CA GLU A 125 2.34 -15.68 -12.31
C GLU A 125 1.28 -14.67 -11.89
N GLY A 126 1.29 -13.50 -12.50
CA GLY A 126 0.31 -12.46 -12.22
C GLY A 126 0.85 -11.06 -12.40
N GLY A 127 0.00 -10.10 -12.07
CA GLY A 127 0.32 -8.68 -12.03
C GLY A 127 1.08 -8.28 -10.75
N ASP A 128 1.16 -6.99 -10.50
CA ASP A 128 1.83 -6.47 -9.30
C ASP A 128 0.98 -6.67 -8.04
N ILE A 129 1.66 -6.62 -6.92
CA ILE A 129 1.07 -6.71 -5.57
C ILE A 129 1.11 -5.32 -4.97
N ILE A 130 0.05 -4.91 -4.28
CA ILE A 130 0.03 -3.64 -3.56
C ILE A 130 -0.27 -3.84 -2.08
N VAL A 131 0.41 -3.07 -1.23
CA VAL A 131 0.12 -2.96 0.20
C VAL A 131 -0.32 -1.55 0.53
N TYR A 132 -1.39 -1.46 1.29
CA TYR A 132 -1.87 -0.21 1.84
C TYR A 132 -1.54 -0.14 3.32
N ARG A 133 -1.33 1.08 3.77
CA ARG A 133 -1.02 1.49 5.13
C ARG A 133 -1.31 0.46 6.25
N GLY A 134 -0.34 0.35 7.15
CA GLY A 134 -0.40 -0.48 8.34
C GLY A 134 0.91 -0.38 9.07
N ALA A 135 1.09 0.65 9.93
CA ALA A 135 2.39 1.05 10.48
C ALA A 135 3.31 -0.12 10.87
N SER A 136 2.77 -1.13 11.55
CA SER A 136 3.56 -2.29 11.97
C SER A 136 3.80 -3.29 10.84
N PHE A 137 2.82 -3.45 9.94
CA PHE A 137 2.94 -4.38 8.81
C PHE A 137 3.91 -3.83 7.76
N ASP A 138 3.73 -2.57 7.38
CA ASP A 138 4.61 -1.90 6.43
C ASP A 138 6.05 -1.82 6.96
N SER A 139 6.22 -1.50 8.25
CA SER A 139 7.54 -1.50 8.90
C SER A 139 8.22 -2.87 8.83
N SER A 140 7.46 -3.96 9.01
CA SER A 140 7.98 -5.33 8.88
C SER A 140 8.39 -5.64 7.44
N LEU A 141 7.58 -5.28 6.44
CA LEU A 141 7.91 -5.45 5.02
C LEU A 141 9.15 -4.65 4.62
N ILE A 142 9.25 -3.41 5.09
CA ILE A 142 10.40 -2.52 4.86
C ILE A 142 11.67 -3.09 5.50
N LYS A 143 11.59 -3.53 6.75
CA LYS A 143 12.70 -4.12 7.49
C LYS A 143 13.28 -5.34 6.75
N GLU A 144 12.42 -6.23 6.25
CA GLU A 144 12.81 -7.44 5.53
C GLU A 144 13.17 -7.20 4.06
N ASN A 145 13.20 -5.92 3.60
CA ASN A 145 13.52 -5.54 2.22
C ASN A 145 12.61 -6.17 1.15
N LEU A 146 11.32 -6.25 1.44
CA LEU A 146 10.36 -6.94 0.58
C LEU A 146 9.65 -6.00 -0.41
N ILE A 147 9.62 -4.68 -0.12
CA ILE A 147 8.99 -3.67 -0.97
C ILE A 147 9.94 -3.27 -2.09
N ASP A 148 9.43 -3.26 -3.33
CA ASP A 148 10.18 -2.87 -4.53
C ASP A 148 9.99 -1.39 -4.86
N GLU A 149 8.75 -0.89 -4.73
CA GLU A 149 8.38 0.48 -5.08
C GLU A 149 7.59 1.14 -3.95
N PHE A 150 7.87 2.42 -3.73
CA PHE A 150 7.26 3.25 -2.68
C PHE A 150 6.51 4.40 -3.32
N TYR A 151 5.22 4.46 -3.10
CA TYR A 151 4.32 5.54 -3.51
C TYR A 151 3.92 6.32 -2.26
N LEU A 152 4.66 7.38 -1.99
CA LEU A 152 4.51 8.20 -0.79
C LEU A 152 3.71 9.46 -1.12
N PHE A 153 2.48 9.55 -0.66
CA PHE A 153 1.63 10.73 -0.78
C PHE A 153 1.89 11.65 0.41
N ILE A 154 2.81 12.59 0.24
CA ILE A 154 3.22 13.55 1.28
C ILE A 154 2.12 14.59 1.43
N ASN A 155 1.39 14.54 2.53
CA ASN A 155 0.38 15.53 2.88
C ASN A 155 1.04 16.75 3.54
N PRO A 156 0.52 17.98 3.34
CA PRO A 156 1.11 19.21 3.83
C PRO A 156 0.82 19.44 5.34
N VAL A 157 1.08 18.43 6.16
CA VAL A 157 0.91 18.45 7.61
C VAL A 157 2.14 17.88 8.31
N ALA A 158 2.41 18.34 9.54
CA ALA A 158 3.39 17.74 10.43
C ALA A 158 2.69 17.27 11.71
N ILE A 159 2.99 16.06 12.19
CA ILE A 159 2.31 15.41 13.31
C ILE A 159 3.18 15.44 14.59
N GLY A 160 4.49 15.44 14.45
CA GLY A 160 5.46 15.44 15.52
C GLY A 160 5.61 14.07 16.20
N ASN A 161 4.67 13.66 17.02
CA ASN A 161 4.72 12.38 17.75
C ASN A 161 3.76 11.35 17.14
N GLY A 162 4.02 10.95 15.90
CA GLY A 162 3.19 9.99 15.16
C GLY A 162 3.85 8.64 14.96
N ARG A 163 3.16 7.78 14.20
CA ARG A 163 3.63 6.45 13.81
C ARG A 163 4.32 6.52 12.46
N THR A 164 5.56 5.99 12.40
CA THR A 164 6.35 5.93 11.16
C THR A 164 6.54 4.49 10.68
N ILE A 165 6.70 4.31 9.36
CA ILE A 165 6.97 3.02 8.73
C ILE A 165 8.46 2.66 8.70
N PHE A 166 9.37 3.63 8.89
CA PHE A 166 10.82 3.43 8.79
C PHE A 166 11.51 3.21 10.15
N LYS A 167 10.77 3.14 11.25
CA LYS A 167 11.31 3.07 12.61
C LYS A 167 12.17 1.83 12.89
N ASP A 168 11.94 0.73 12.19
CA ASP A 168 12.63 -0.56 12.41
C ASP A 168 13.81 -0.78 11.45
N LEU A 169 14.16 0.23 10.62
CA LEU A 169 15.37 0.18 9.81
C LEU A 169 16.63 0.20 10.67
N LYS A 170 17.52 -0.75 10.41
CA LYS A 170 18.83 -0.84 11.08
C LYS A 170 19.95 -0.18 10.30
N GLU A 171 19.76 -0.01 9.00
CA GLU A 171 20.75 0.53 8.08
C GLU A 171 20.13 1.57 7.16
N ILE A 172 20.95 2.50 6.66
CA ILE A 172 20.52 3.51 5.69
C ILE A 172 20.10 2.80 4.39
N ARG A 173 18.88 3.06 3.93
CA ARG A 173 18.40 2.59 2.63
C ARG A 173 18.37 3.74 1.64
N LYS A 174 18.90 3.49 0.45
CA LYS A 174 18.92 4.46 -0.65
C LYS A 174 17.84 4.12 -1.66
N PHE A 175 17.27 5.17 -2.25
CA PHE A 175 16.20 5.07 -3.24
C PHE A 175 16.58 5.85 -4.49
N ASN A 176 16.00 5.45 -5.63
CA ASN A 176 16.02 6.22 -6.87
C ASN A 176 14.62 6.85 -7.02
N LEU A 177 14.57 8.16 -7.20
CA LEU A 177 13.33 8.85 -7.54
C LEU A 177 12.95 8.50 -8.98
N ILE A 178 11.75 7.99 -9.18
CA ILE A 178 11.18 7.65 -10.48
C ILE A 178 10.27 8.78 -10.97
N GLU A 179 9.40 9.27 -10.08
CA GLU A 179 8.42 10.32 -10.43
C GLU A 179 8.11 11.18 -9.20
N SER A 180 7.79 12.45 -9.44
CA SER A 180 7.22 13.33 -8.42
C SER A 180 6.08 14.16 -9.02
N ILE A 181 4.95 14.23 -8.31
CA ILE A 181 3.75 14.94 -8.78
C ILE A 181 3.20 15.78 -7.64
N ALA A 182 2.99 17.08 -7.88
CA ALA A 182 2.23 17.93 -6.98
C ALA A 182 0.76 17.94 -7.39
N PHE A 183 -0.13 17.79 -6.41
CA PHE A 183 -1.57 17.92 -6.56
C PHE A 183 -2.07 19.25 -6.03
N ASP A 184 -3.24 19.69 -6.49
CA ASP A 184 -3.83 20.98 -6.11
C ASP A 184 -4.19 21.06 -4.62
N SER A 185 -4.40 19.91 -3.97
CA SER A 185 -4.58 19.78 -2.51
C SER A 185 -3.32 20.15 -1.70
N GLY A 186 -2.19 20.36 -2.35
CA GLY A 186 -0.89 20.51 -1.68
C GLY A 186 -0.19 19.20 -1.38
N THR A 187 -0.84 18.05 -1.61
CA THR A 187 -0.21 16.73 -1.51
C THR A 187 0.85 16.57 -2.61
N VAL A 188 1.99 15.99 -2.26
CA VAL A 188 3.05 15.65 -3.22
C VAL A 188 3.25 14.16 -3.23
N LEU A 189 3.06 13.53 -4.37
CA LEU A 189 3.46 12.14 -4.58
C LEU A 189 4.95 12.07 -4.87
N LEU A 190 5.62 11.16 -4.19
CA LEU A 190 6.98 10.71 -4.51
C LEU A 190 6.94 9.21 -4.79
N HIS A 191 7.26 8.83 -6.02
CA HIS A 191 7.45 7.43 -6.42
C HIS A 191 8.94 7.10 -6.41
N TYR A 192 9.32 6.15 -5.57
CA TYR A 192 10.69 5.68 -5.43
C TYR A 192 10.79 4.18 -5.70
N GLU A 193 11.91 3.78 -6.25
CA GLU A 193 12.37 2.38 -6.32
C GLU A 193 13.57 2.18 -5.38
N VAL A 194 13.64 1.02 -4.73
CA VAL A 194 14.80 0.69 -3.89
C VAL A 194 16.05 0.59 -4.76
N LYS A 195 17.10 1.35 -4.41
CA LYS A 195 18.37 1.27 -5.11
C LYS A 195 19.04 -0.09 -4.85
N LYS A 196 19.23 -0.87 -5.92
CA LYS A 196 20.00 -2.11 -5.84
C LYS A 196 21.49 -1.75 -5.67
N ASN A 197 22.14 -2.35 -4.66
CA ASN A 197 23.58 -2.22 -4.44
C ASN A 197 24.37 -2.96 -5.51
#